data_ea23745e8038501855f1c5bc68f16453
#
_entry.id   ea23745e8038501855f1c5bc68f16453
#
_cell.length_a   1.000
_cell.length_b   1.000
_cell.length_c   1.000
_cell.angle_alpha   90.00
_cell.angle_beta   90.00
_cell.angle_gamma   90.00
#
_symmetry.space_group_name_H-M   'P 1'
#
loop_
_entity.id
_entity.type
_entity.pdbx_description
1 polymer ?
#
loop_
_entity_poly.entity_id
_entity_poly.type
_entity_poly.pdbx_seq_one_letter_code
_entity_poly.pdbx_strand_id
1 'polypeptide(L)'
;LTALRAFLKFAARRDVASLHDIERGLAAPMKRIERPMLGFLNRAEIAAVLGQPGAIWTSQRDHLLLVMLYNTGARVSEIVGVRVVDVVLTGGACVHLHGKGRKLRSIPLWDITVAEVRAWLRLNPTLRGEAALLPNREGQTMSRSNVAQRLGLAVKRAAAEQPSLLKKRVSPHTLRHTSAMHL
;
A
#
# COMPACT_ATOMS: atom_id res chain seq x y z
N LEU A 1 22.51 -5.94 -11.17
CA LEU A 1 23.45 -4.99 -11.78
C LEU A 1 23.79 -3.85 -10.81
N THR A 2 22.79 -3.25 -10.12
CA THR A 2 23.00 -2.16 -9.15
C THR A 2 23.94 -2.54 -8.01
N ALA A 3 23.76 -3.74 -7.42
CA ALA A 3 24.60 -4.24 -6.35
C ALA A 3 26.05 -4.46 -6.83
N LEU A 4 26.22 -5.02 -8.04
CA LEU A 4 27.54 -5.21 -8.63
C LEU A 4 28.28 -3.88 -8.85
N ARG A 5 27.58 -2.86 -9.37
CA ARG A 5 28.16 -1.52 -9.54
C ARG A 5 28.50 -0.84 -8.20
N ALA A 6 27.68 -1.06 -7.17
CA ALA A 6 27.98 -0.57 -5.83
C ALA A 6 29.24 -1.24 -5.26
N PHE A 7 29.37 -2.55 -5.46
CA PHE A 7 30.57 -3.29 -5.09
C PHE A 7 31.82 -2.81 -5.86
N LEU A 8 31.72 -2.65 -7.18
CA LEU A 8 32.84 -2.13 -7.99
C LEU A 8 33.28 -0.75 -7.55
N LYS A 9 32.34 0.16 -7.25
CA LYS A 9 32.67 1.47 -6.69
C LYS A 9 33.33 1.42 -5.33
N PHE A 10 32.97 0.45 -4.51
CA PHE A 10 33.61 0.20 -3.22
C PHE A 10 35.04 -0.34 -3.42
N ALA A 11 35.22 -1.33 -4.31
CA ALA A 11 36.51 -1.93 -4.63
C ALA A 11 37.48 -0.90 -5.20
N ALA A 12 37.04 -0.02 -6.10
CA ALA A 12 37.85 1.03 -6.70
C ALA A 12 38.51 1.98 -5.67
N ARG A 13 37.93 2.11 -4.47
CA ARG A 13 38.49 2.93 -3.39
C ARG A 13 39.56 2.19 -2.55
N ARG A 14 39.69 0.87 -2.70
CA ARG A 14 40.56 0.04 -1.85
C ARG A 14 41.61 -0.70 -2.63
N ASP A 15 41.40 -0.95 -3.91
CA ASP A 15 42.32 -1.69 -4.77
C ASP A 15 42.67 -0.81 -5.99
N VAL A 16 43.77 -0.09 -5.84
CA VAL A 16 44.30 0.78 -6.89
C VAL A 16 44.91 -0.04 -8.05
N ALA A 17 45.40 -1.25 -7.79
CA ALA A 17 46.00 -2.11 -8.83
C ALA A 17 44.94 -2.55 -9.86
N SER A 18 43.72 -2.80 -9.44
CA SER A 18 42.59 -3.23 -10.30
C SER A 18 41.73 -2.06 -10.82
N LEU A 19 42.13 -0.83 -10.58
CA LEU A 19 41.29 0.36 -10.89
C LEU A 19 40.88 0.40 -12.38
N HIS A 20 41.78 0.13 -13.30
CA HIS A 20 41.50 0.15 -14.74
C HIS A 20 40.40 -0.87 -15.13
N ASP A 21 40.48 -2.08 -14.62
CA ASP A 21 39.48 -3.14 -14.92
C ASP A 21 38.12 -2.82 -14.26
N ILE A 22 38.15 -2.24 -13.06
CA ILE A 22 36.94 -1.77 -12.35
C ILE A 22 36.27 -0.64 -13.13
N GLU A 23 37.04 0.35 -13.64
CA GLU A 23 36.50 1.45 -14.45
C GLU A 23 35.88 0.93 -15.76
N ARG A 24 36.54 -0.02 -16.44
CA ARG A 24 35.95 -0.69 -17.62
C ARG A 24 34.62 -1.36 -17.30
N GLY A 25 34.52 -2.07 -16.18
CA GLY A 25 33.27 -2.67 -15.69
C GLY A 25 32.19 -1.63 -15.36
N LEU A 26 32.58 -0.50 -14.80
CA LEU A 26 31.67 0.62 -14.50
C LEU A 26 31.25 1.40 -15.76
N ALA A 27 32.08 1.43 -16.79
CA ALA A 27 31.76 2.08 -18.08
C ALA A 27 30.70 1.30 -18.89
N ALA A 28 30.46 0.01 -18.59
CA ALA A 28 29.41 -0.75 -19.25
C ALA A 28 28.04 -0.05 -19.09
N PRO A 29 27.32 0.22 -20.19
CA PRO A 29 26.07 0.98 -20.12
C PRO A 29 25.02 0.18 -19.33
N MET A 30 24.25 0.89 -18.52
CA MET A 30 23.11 0.27 -17.83
C MET A 30 22.02 -0.06 -18.86
N LYS A 31 21.52 -1.29 -18.83
CA LYS A 31 20.36 -1.66 -19.63
C LYS A 31 19.20 -0.72 -19.30
N ARG A 32 18.74 0.04 -20.27
CA ARG A 32 17.50 0.82 -20.15
C ARG A 32 16.35 -0.18 -20.03
N ILE A 33 15.74 -0.25 -18.85
CA ILE A 33 14.52 -1.00 -18.63
C ILE A 33 13.37 -0.05 -18.91
N GLU A 34 12.67 -0.26 -20.00
CA GLU A 34 11.37 0.38 -20.19
C GLU A 34 10.47 -0.06 -19.05
N ARG A 35 10.16 0.87 -18.17
CA ARG A 35 9.18 0.61 -17.11
C ARG A 35 7.81 0.73 -17.75
N PRO A 36 7.04 -0.35 -17.85
CA PRO A 36 5.66 -0.23 -18.30
C PRO A 36 4.97 0.80 -17.43
N MET A 37 4.21 1.71 -18.04
CA MET A 37 3.41 2.67 -17.29
C MET A 37 2.54 1.90 -16.30
N LEU A 38 2.66 2.23 -15.03
CA LEU A 38 1.79 1.68 -14.01
C LEU A 38 0.37 2.13 -14.36
N GLY A 39 -0.47 1.19 -14.78
CA GLY A 39 -1.87 1.47 -15.02
C GLY A 39 -2.54 1.97 -13.75
N PHE A 40 -3.56 2.79 -13.88
CA PHE A 40 -4.44 3.18 -12.80
C PHE A 40 -5.86 2.69 -13.06
N LEU A 41 -6.67 2.65 -12.03
CA LEU A 41 -8.08 2.31 -12.12
C LEU A 41 -8.89 3.58 -12.37
N ASN A 42 -9.85 3.54 -13.28
CA ASN A 42 -10.82 4.62 -13.41
C ASN A 42 -11.80 4.63 -12.23
N ARG A 43 -12.67 5.65 -12.16
CA ARG A 43 -13.59 5.82 -11.02
C ARG A 43 -14.58 4.66 -10.87
N ALA A 44 -15.09 4.10 -11.97
CA ALA A 44 -16.00 2.96 -11.95
C ALA A 44 -15.27 1.68 -11.49
N GLU A 45 -14.05 1.44 -11.98
CA GLU A 45 -13.24 0.29 -11.59
C GLU A 45 -12.86 0.33 -10.10
N ILE A 46 -12.42 1.49 -9.59
CA ILE A 46 -12.07 1.58 -8.16
C ILE A 46 -13.31 1.45 -7.29
N ALA A 47 -14.45 2.02 -7.67
CA ALA A 47 -15.70 1.85 -6.94
C ALA A 47 -16.11 0.37 -6.85
N ALA A 48 -16.02 -0.37 -7.96
CA ALA A 48 -16.30 -1.81 -7.98
C ALA A 48 -15.32 -2.61 -7.12
N VAL A 49 -14.01 -2.27 -7.13
CA VAL A 49 -12.99 -2.93 -6.30
C VAL A 49 -13.24 -2.68 -4.81
N LEU A 50 -13.54 -1.46 -4.41
CA LEU A 50 -13.92 -1.14 -3.04
C LEU A 50 -15.20 -1.91 -2.66
N GLY A 51 -16.23 -1.87 -3.51
CA GLY A 51 -17.51 -2.53 -3.29
C GLY A 51 -18.16 -2.09 -1.99
N GLN A 52 -19.12 -2.91 -1.52
CA GLN A 52 -19.77 -2.72 -0.23
C GLN A 52 -19.16 -3.65 0.84
N PRO A 53 -19.16 -3.25 2.12
CA PRO A 53 -18.74 -4.14 3.20
C PRO A 53 -19.65 -5.37 3.25
N GLY A 54 -19.05 -6.55 3.34
CA GLY A 54 -19.82 -7.79 3.48
C GLY A 54 -20.26 -8.02 4.93
N ALA A 55 -21.13 -9.01 5.14
CA ALA A 55 -21.68 -9.31 6.45
C ALA A 55 -20.66 -9.92 7.44
N ILE A 56 -19.64 -10.64 6.95
CA ILE A 56 -18.67 -11.32 7.81
C ILE A 56 -17.51 -10.39 8.18
N TRP A 57 -16.97 -10.60 9.37
CA TRP A 57 -15.89 -9.80 9.94
C TRP A 57 -14.70 -9.56 8.98
N THR A 58 -14.23 -10.61 8.30
CA THR A 58 -13.10 -10.50 7.37
C THR A 58 -13.44 -9.63 6.16
N SER A 59 -14.67 -9.65 5.67
CA SER A 59 -15.12 -8.81 4.56
C SER A 59 -15.18 -7.34 4.96
N GLN A 60 -15.66 -7.06 6.16
CA GLN A 60 -15.72 -5.69 6.70
C GLN A 60 -14.31 -5.11 6.88
N ARG A 61 -13.39 -5.90 7.47
CA ARG A 61 -11.99 -5.51 7.59
C ARG A 61 -11.33 -5.27 6.23
N ASP A 62 -11.54 -6.19 5.28
CA ASP A 62 -10.93 -6.11 3.95
C ASP A 62 -11.47 -4.90 3.16
N HIS A 63 -12.77 -4.60 3.30
CA HIS A 63 -13.36 -3.38 2.73
C HIS A 63 -12.69 -2.13 3.31
N LEU A 64 -12.64 -2.00 4.63
CA LEU A 64 -11.99 -0.85 5.29
C LEU A 64 -10.52 -0.73 4.91
N LEU A 65 -9.78 -1.86 4.81
CA LEU A 65 -8.41 -1.88 4.34
C LEU A 65 -8.26 -1.23 2.97
N LEU A 66 -9.13 -1.59 2.01
CA LEU A 66 -9.09 -1.06 0.65
C LEU A 66 -9.49 0.42 0.60
N VAL A 67 -10.50 0.82 1.37
CA VAL A 67 -10.92 2.22 1.52
C VAL A 67 -9.78 3.07 2.08
N MET A 68 -9.11 2.61 3.15
CA MET A 68 -7.97 3.29 3.75
C MET A 68 -6.78 3.40 2.78
N LEU A 69 -6.47 2.33 2.05
CA LEU A 69 -5.41 2.35 1.04
C LEU A 69 -5.69 3.37 -0.07
N TYR A 70 -6.94 3.46 -0.53
CA TYR A 70 -7.34 4.38 -1.58
C TYR A 70 -7.42 5.82 -1.08
N ASN A 71 -8.02 6.09 0.07
CA ASN A 71 -8.09 7.44 0.65
C ASN A 71 -6.69 8.01 0.90
N THR A 72 -5.81 7.22 1.52
CA THR A 72 -4.52 7.74 1.99
C THR A 72 -3.39 7.66 0.96
N GLY A 73 -3.54 6.83 -0.06
CA GLY A 73 -2.47 6.47 -0.97
C GLY A 73 -1.22 5.95 -0.25
N ALA A 74 -1.35 5.40 0.94
CA ALA A 74 -0.25 4.93 1.77
C ALA A 74 0.41 3.66 1.21
N ARG A 75 1.63 3.37 1.66
CA ARG A 75 2.24 2.07 1.40
C ARG A 75 1.56 0.99 2.24
N VAL A 76 1.53 -0.24 1.73
CA VAL A 76 0.96 -1.37 2.48
C VAL A 76 1.54 -1.48 3.88
N SER A 77 2.87 -1.37 4.02
CA SER A 77 3.54 -1.44 5.32
C SER A 77 3.15 -0.33 6.29
N GLU A 78 2.72 0.81 5.80
CA GLU A 78 2.23 1.91 6.62
C GLU A 78 0.80 1.62 7.09
N ILE A 79 -0.07 1.18 6.20
CA ILE A 79 -1.48 0.88 6.54
C ILE A 79 -1.61 -0.32 7.50
N VAL A 80 -0.88 -1.41 7.26
CA VAL A 80 -0.96 -2.56 8.18
C VAL A 80 -0.39 -2.27 9.56
N GLY A 81 0.47 -1.26 9.67
CA GLY A 81 1.03 -0.81 10.95
C GLY A 81 0.20 0.24 11.68
N VAL A 82 -0.95 0.69 11.11
CA VAL A 82 -1.82 1.66 11.78
C VAL A 82 -2.47 1.03 13.01
N ARG A 83 -2.36 1.71 14.14
CA ARG A 83 -3.02 1.37 15.40
C ARG A 83 -4.27 2.22 15.57
N VAL A 84 -5.16 1.82 16.45
CA VAL A 84 -6.38 2.59 16.73
C VAL A 84 -6.03 4.01 17.23
N VAL A 85 -5.01 4.15 18.07
CA VAL A 85 -4.52 5.44 18.59
C VAL A 85 -3.99 6.37 17.49
N ASP A 86 -3.57 5.84 16.35
CA ASP A 86 -3.06 6.64 15.22
C ASP A 86 -4.19 7.28 14.38
N VAL A 87 -5.47 6.99 14.70
CA VAL A 87 -6.63 7.50 13.97
C VAL A 87 -7.38 8.53 14.79
N VAL A 88 -7.43 9.76 14.30
CA VAL A 88 -8.20 10.87 14.88
C VAL A 88 -9.50 10.98 14.11
N LEU A 89 -10.64 10.88 14.81
CA LEU A 89 -11.99 10.90 14.20
C LEU A 89 -12.80 12.17 14.53
N THR A 90 -12.20 13.10 15.28
CA THR A 90 -12.86 14.36 15.70
C THR A 90 -11.92 15.53 15.43
N GLY A 91 -12.46 16.72 15.17
CA GLY A 91 -11.67 17.94 15.07
C GLY A 91 -10.66 17.99 13.91
N GLY A 92 -11.05 17.48 12.74
CA GLY A 92 -10.13 17.34 11.59
C GLY A 92 -9.62 15.91 11.47
N ALA A 93 -10.54 15.01 11.05
CA ALA A 93 -10.27 13.58 10.98
C ALA A 93 -9.04 13.25 10.12
N CYS A 94 -8.10 12.51 10.69
CA CYS A 94 -6.86 12.13 10.00
C CYS A 94 -6.32 10.81 10.53
N VAL A 95 -5.38 10.23 9.78
CA VAL A 95 -4.59 9.08 10.21
C VAL A 95 -3.10 9.45 10.24
N HIS A 96 -2.43 9.09 11.30
CA HIS A 96 -0.98 9.23 11.46
C HIS A 96 -0.27 8.01 10.90
N LEU A 97 0.54 8.19 9.86
CA LEU A 97 1.27 7.11 9.21
C LEU A 97 2.75 7.17 9.56
N HIS A 98 3.29 6.04 10.00
CA HIS A 98 4.70 5.86 10.33
C HIS A 98 5.47 5.36 9.10
N GLY A 99 6.25 6.24 8.48
CA GLY A 99 7.04 5.94 7.28
C GLY A 99 8.47 5.48 7.58
N LYS A 100 9.22 5.18 6.50
CA LYS A 100 10.64 4.82 6.59
C LYS A 100 11.44 5.95 7.27
N GLY A 101 12.33 5.58 8.20
CA GLY A 101 13.20 6.55 8.90
C GLY A 101 12.46 7.34 9.99
N ARG A 102 11.45 6.75 10.64
CA ARG A 102 10.64 7.37 11.70
C ARG A 102 9.90 8.66 11.29
N LYS A 103 9.72 8.86 9.99
CA LYS A 103 8.95 10.02 9.50
C LYS A 103 7.47 9.78 9.75
N LEU A 104 6.87 10.67 10.53
CA LEU A 104 5.43 10.71 10.77
C LEU A 104 4.78 11.67 9.77
N ARG A 105 3.62 11.29 9.22
CA ARG A 105 2.78 12.18 8.42
C ARG A 105 1.32 11.94 8.74
N SER A 106 0.54 13.01 8.80
CA SER A 106 -0.90 12.97 8.98
C SER A 106 -1.57 13.11 7.63
N ILE A 107 -2.52 12.25 7.34
CA ILE A 107 -3.31 12.29 6.11
C ILE A 107 -4.78 12.49 6.49
N PRO A 108 -5.45 13.50 5.93
CA PRO A 108 -6.89 13.71 6.13
C PRO A 108 -7.69 12.49 5.67
N LEU A 109 -8.72 12.15 6.42
CA LEU A 109 -9.68 11.13 6.06
C LEU A 109 -10.93 11.75 5.46
N TRP A 110 -11.41 11.18 4.36
CA TRP A 110 -12.70 11.55 3.78
C TRP A 110 -13.83 11.16 4.74
N ASP A 111 -14.94 11.88 4.70
CA ASP A 111 -16.10 11.64 5.56
C ASP A 111 -16.59 10.19 5.48
N ILE A 112 -16.61 9.62 4.28
CA ILE A 112 -16.96 8.21 4.07
C ILE A 112 -15.99 7.28 4.79
N THR A 113 -14.70 7.57 4.74
CA THR A 113 -13.68 6.75 5.43
C THR A 113 -13.83 6.85 6.94
N VAL A 114 -14.13 8.04 7.45
CA VAL A 114 -14.43 8.28 8.88
C VAL A 114 -15.64 7.46 9.32
N ALA A 115 -16.71 7.45 8.52
CA ALA A 115 -17.92 6.67 8.80
C ALA A 115 -17.61 5.17 8.86
N GLU A 116 -16.83 4.67 7.91
CA GLU A 116 -16.40 3.26 7.85
C GLU A 116 -15.52 2.88 9.04
N VAL A 117 -14.55 3.73 9.42
CA VAL A 117 -13.71 3.47 10.61
C VAL A 117 -14.57 3.46 11.88
N ARG A 118 -15.50 4.38 12.03
CA ARG A 118 -16.43 4.41 13.18
C ARG A 118 -17.30 3.16 13.23
N ALA A 119 -17.84 2.71 12.09
CA ALA A 119 -18.62 1.49 12.00
C ALA A 119 -17.78 0.27 12.40
N TRP A 120 -16.56 0.15 11.88
CA TRP A 120 -15.61 -0.89 12.21
C TRP A 120 -15.29 -0.96 13.71
N LEU A 121 -14.97 0.17 14.33
CA LEU A 121 -14.65 0.23 15.77
C LEU A 121 -15.86 -0.08 16.65
N ARG A 122 -17.08 0.29 16.24
CA ARG A 122 -18.32 -0.09 16.96
C ARG A 122 -18.53 -1.61 16.95
N LEU A 123 -18.26 -2.27 15.83
CA LEU A 123 -18.38 -3.73 15.69
C LEU A 123 -17.25 -4.48 16.39
N ASN A 124 -16.14 -3.79 16.69
CA ASN A 124 -14.95 -4.37 17.31
C ASN A 124 -14.52 -3.58 18.55
N PRO A 125 -15.31 -3.58 19.63
CA PRO A 125 -15.07 -2.73 20.81
C PRO A 125 -13.80 -3.09 21.59
N THR A 126 -13.20 -4.23 21.32
CA THR A 126 -11.91 -4.66 21.89
C THR A 126 -10.71 -3.98 21.21
N LEU A 127 -10.87 -3.42 20.02
CA LEU A 127 -9.81 -2.68 19.33
C LEU A 127 -9.67 -1.29 19.96
N ARG A 128 -8.64 -1.09 20.77
CA ARG A 128 -8.38 0.17 21.49
C ARG A 128 -6.87 0.44 21.57
N GLY A 129 -6.52 1.73 21.70
CA GLY A 129 -5.14 2.17 21.95
C GLY A 129 -4.15 1.63 20.94
N GLU A 130 -3.20 0.84 21.39
CA GLU A 130 -2.09 0.29 20.60
C GLU A 130 -2.48 -0.90 19.72
N ALA A 131 -3.74 -1.38 19.81
CA ALA A 131 -4.20 -2.48 18.96
C ALA A 131 -4.11 -2.10 17.48
N ALA A 132 -3.76 -3.08 16.63
CA ALA A 132 -3.79 -2.87 15.18
C ALA A 132 -5.21 -2.50 14.74
N LEU A 133 -5.36 -1.45 13.93
CA LEU A 133 -6.67 -1.04 13.41
C LEU A 133 -7.29 -2.14 12.53
N LEU A 134 -6.47 -2.81 11.74
CA LEU A 134 -6.86 -3.83 10.76
C LEU A 134 -6.12 -5.15 11.07
N PRO A 135 -6.49 -5.85 12.17
CA PRO A 135 -5.78 -7.05 12.58
C PRO A 135 -6.08 -8.25 11.68
N ASN A 136 -5.22 -9.26 11.74
CA ASN A 136 -5.53 -10.59 11.25
C ASN A 136 -6.50 -11.30 12.23
N ARG A 137 -6.82 -12.59 12.00
CA ARG A 137 -7.73 -13.35 12.87
C ARG A 137 -7.17 -13.60 14.27
N GLU A 138 -5.85 -13.51 14.43
CA GLU A 138 -5.13 -13.68 15.70
C GLU A 138 -4.90 -12.34 16.43
N GLY A 139 -5.48 -11.24 15.96
CA GLY A 139 -5.31 -9.91 16.55
C GLY A 139 -4.01 -9.19 16.18
N GLN A 140 -3.16 -9.79 15.33
CA GLN A 140 -1.87 -9.26 14.93
C GLN A 140 -1.96 -8.44 13.63
N THR A 141 -0.88 -7.73 13.29
CA THR A 141 -0.78 -6.99 12.03
C THR A 141 -0.81 -7.92 10.83
N MET A 142 -1.48 -7.51 9.75
CA MET A 142 -1.51 -8.25 8.49
C MET A 142 -0.14 -8.22 7.80
N SER A 143 0.20 -9.29 7.07
CA SER A 143 1.36 -9.30 6.19
C SER A 143 1.07 -8.59 4.85
N ARG A 144 2.12 -8.15 4.15
CA ARG A 144 1.98 -7.55 2.82
C ARG A 144 1.37 -8.53 1.80
N SER A 145 1.70 -9.80 1.90
CA SER A 145 1.14 -10.86 1.03
C SER A 145 -0.34 -11.05 1.30
N ASN A 146 -0.77 -10.99 2.56
CA ASN A 146 -2.19 -11.01 2.92
C ASN A 146 -2.95 -9.86 2.27
N VAL A 147 -2.44 -8.63 2.37
CA VAL A 147 -3.07 -7.46 1.73
C VAL A 147 -3.19 -7.65 0.21
N ALA A 148 -2.12 -8.10 -0.45
CA ALA A 148 -2.15 -8.36 -1.89
C ALA A 148 -3.18 -9.44 -2.27
N GLN A 149 -3.30 -10.50 -1.46
CA GLN A 149 -4.32 -11.54 -1.64
C GLN A 149 -5.74 -10.97 -1.50
N ARG A 150 -6.00 -10.16 -0.45
CA ARG A 150 -7.33 -9.54 -0.23
C ARG A 150 -7.71 -8.62 -1.39
N LEU A 151 -6.77 -7.80 -1.84
CA LEU A 151 -6.98 -6.98 -3.04
C LEU A 151 -7.27 -7.84 -4.27
N GLY A 152 -6.51 -8.93 -4.50
CA GLY A 152 -6.75 -9.85 -5.61
C GLY A 152 -8.15 -10.46 -5.60
N LEU A 153 -8.66 -10.83 -4.41
CA LEU A 153 -10.03 -11.32 -4.25
C LEU A 153 -11.08 -10.23 -4.55
N ALA A 154 -10.84 -9.00 -4.11
CA ALA A 154 -11.72 -7.87 -4.40
C ALA A 154 -11.75 -7.57 -5.91
N VAL A 155 -10.61 -7.57 -6.58
CA VAL A 155 -10.52 -7.38 -8.04
C VAL A 155 -11.25 -8.48 -8.80
N LYS A 156 -11.10 -9.75 -8.40
CA LYS A 156 -11.82 -10.86 -9.03
C LYS A 156 -13.34 -10.72 -8.90
N ARG A 157 -13.82 -10.28 -7.73
CA ARG A 157 -15.25 -10.01 -7.49
C ARG A 157 -15.72 -8.84 -8.37
N ALA A 158 -14.97 -7.73 -8.37
CA ALA A 158 -15.29 -6.54 -9.13
C ALA A 158 -15.27 -6.76 -10.66
N ALA A 159 -14.51 -7.74 -11.14
CA ALA A 159 -14.43 -8.07 -12.56
C ALA A 159 -15.76 -8.58 -13.14
N ALA A 160 -16.69 -9.05 -12.31
CA ALA A 160 -18.05 -9.40 -12.74
C ALA A 160 -18.84 -8.16 -13.21
N GLU A 161 -18.63 -7.02 -12.56
CA GLU A 161 -19.26 -5.74 -12.88
C GLU A 161 -18.42 -4.90 -13.84
N GLN A 162 -17.08 -5.03 -13.76
CA GLN A 162 -16.11 -4.27 -14.55
C GLN A 162 -15.11 -5.22 -15.25
N PRO A 163 -15.49 -5.82 -16.40
CA PRO A 163 -14.65 -6.79 -17.11
C PRO A 163 -13.28 -6.24 -17.55
N SER A 164 -13.13 -4.92 -17.67
CA SER A 164 -11.84 -4.26 -17.97
C SER A 164 -10.75 -4.59 -16.95
N LEU A 165 -11.12 -4.90 -15.71
CA LEU A 165 -10.20 -5.29 -14.63
C LEU A 165 -9.44 -6.59 -14.95
N LEU A 166 -10.00 -7.50 -15.75
CA LEU A 166 -9.32 -8.73 -16.16
C LEU A 166 -8.08 -8.47 -17.02
N LYS A 167 -8.04 -7.33 -17.71
CA LYS A 167 -6.92 -6.91 -18.55
C LYS A 167 -5.86 -6.11 -17.79
N LYS A 168 -6.09 -5.82 -16.49
CA LYS A 168 -5.22 -4.98 -15.67
C LYS A 168 -4.52 -5.79 -14.58
N ARG A 169 -3.23 -5.56 -14.40
CA ARG A 169 -2.50 -6.10 -13.25
C ARG A 169 -2.68 -5.17 -12.05
N VAL A 170 -3.71 -5.42 -11.25
CA VAL A 170 -4.01 -4.61 -10.07
C VAL A 170 -3.18 -5.11 -8.88
N SER A 171 -2.45 -4.20 -8.27
CA SER A 171 -1.60 -4.42 -7.09
C SER A 171 -1.81 -3.29 -6.07
N PRO A 172 -1.33 -3.41 -4.84
CA PRO A 172 -1.37 -2.29 -3.89
C PRO A 172 -0.66 -1.02 -4.40
N HIS A 173 0.37 -1.16 -5.24
CA HIS A 173 0.99 -0.01 -5.91
C HIS A 173 0.05 0.63 -6.93
N THR A 174 -0.74 -0.16 -7.63
CA THR A 174 -1.77 0.35 -8.55
C THR A 174 -2.82 1.16 -7.79
N LEU A 175 -3.29 0.70 -6.63
CA LEU A 175 -4.22 1.47 -5.79
C LEU A 175 -3.63 2.81 -5.35
N ARG A 176 -2.39 2.80 -4.87
CA ARG A 176 -1.69 4.02 -4.48
C ARG A 176 -1.53 4.99 -5.66
N HIS A 177 -1.21 4.48 -6.86
CA HIS A 177 -1.13 5.30 -8.06
C HIS A 177 -2.51 5.85 -8.45
N THR A 178 -3.54 5.02 -8.37
CA THR A 178 -4.94 5.44 -8.59
C THR A 178 -5.37 6.56 -7.65
N SER A 179 -5.05 6.44 -6.35
CA SER A 179 -5.28 7.50 -5.37
C SER A 179 -4.65 8.83 -5.80
N ALA A 180 -3.36 8.81 -6.20
CA ALA A 180 -2.64 10.01 -6.64
C ALA A 180 -3.17 10.61 -7.95
N MET A 181 -3.81 9.81 -8.80
CA MET A 181 -4.42 10.29 -10.07
C MET A 181 -5.83 10.85 -9.89
N HIS A 182 -6.48 10.56 -8.75
CA HIS A 182 -7.87 10.98 -8.47
C HIS A 182 -7.97 12.15 -7.49
N LEU A 183 -6.85 12.52 -6.83
CA LEU A 183 -6.71 13.71 -5.98
C LEU A 183 -6.51 14.95 -6.83
#